data_3fb5061e5e9545e4c16958e811cd53ea
#
_entry.id   3fb5061e5e9545e4c16958e811cd53ea
#
_cell.length_a   1.000
_cell.length_b   1.000
_cell.length_c   1.000
_cell.angle_alpha   90.00
_cell.angle_beta   90.00
_cell.angle_gamma   90.00
#
_symmetry.space_group_name_H-M   'P 1'
#
loop_
_entity.id
_entity.type
_entity.pdbx_description
1 polymer ?
#
loop_
_entity_poly.entity_id
_entity_poly.type
_entity_poly.pdbx_seq_one_letter_code
_entity_poly.pdbx_strand_id
1 'polypeptide(L)'
;MKKGDICEAVVERIDFPNKGILHVEGERIIVKNAIPGQKVRFVINKRRKGKSEGRLLEVLEPSPLEYKEEACPHAGVCGGCLYQGLPYEEQLRIKAEQVKGLIDEVCDSYEFEGIKGSPEPQGYRNKMEFSFGDAYKDGPLALGMHRRGSFYDIVTTPGCQIVHSDFCRILEATLEYFSAHGIGYYRKI
;
A
#
# COMPACT_ATOMS: atom_id res chain seq x y z
N MET A 1 26.36 6.78 -1.01
CA MET A 1 25.10 7.54 -1.10
C MET A 1 24.89 8.45 0.11
N LYS A 2 24.20 9.60 -0.03
CA LYS A 2 23.91 10.56 1.03
C LYS A 2 22.41 10.77 1.15
N LYS A 3 21.95 11.33 2.27
CA LYS A 3 20.55 11.75 2.43
C LYS A 3 20.23 12.84 1.38
N GLY A 4 19.14 12.66 0.65
CA GLY A 4 18.72 13.51 -0.46
C GLY A 4 19.11 12.98 -1.84
N ASP A 5 19.99 11.99 -1.95
CA ASP A 5 20.34 11.39 -3.23
C ASP A 5 19.11 10.69 -3.82
N ILE A 6 18.91 10.88 -5.13
CA ILE A 6 17.89 10.18 -5.90
C ILE A 6 18.56 8.98 -6.59
N CYS A 7 17.99 7.81 -6.40
CA CYS A 7 18.49 6.55 -6.92
C CYS A 7 17.41 5.79 -7.65
N GLU A 8 17.83 4.87 -8.51
CA GLU A 8 16.96 3.93 -9.22
C GLU A 8 17.47 2.51 -9.02
N ALA A 9 16.58 1.58 -8.73
CA ALA A 9 16.90 0.16 -8.64
C ALA A 9 15.66 -0.71 -8.78
N VAL A 10 15.87 -2.02 -8.98
CA VAL A 10 14.81 -3.02 -8.99
C VAL A 10 14.61 -3.53 -7.57
N VAL A 11 13.34 -3.66 -7.17
CA VAL A 11 12.97 -4.27 -5.90
C VAL A 11 13.14 -5.78 -6.00
N GLU A 12 13.99 -6.34 -5.15
CA GLU A 12 14.34 -7.76 -5.18
C GLU A 12 13.32 -8.63 -4.44
N ARG A 13 12.89 -8.18 -3.26
CA ARG A 13 11.91 -8.86 -2.41
C ARG A 13 11.23 -7.90 -1.45
N ILE A 14 10.23 -8.38 -0.73
CA ILE A 14 9.56 -7.64 0.35
C ILE A 14 9.77 -8.37 1.67
N ASP A 15 10.41 -7.71 2.63
CA ASP A 15 10.47 -8.15 4.02
C ASP A 15 9.25 -7.62 4.78
N PHE A 16 8.83 -8.33 5.83
CA PHE A 16 7.70 -7.95 6.68
C PHE A 16 7.92 -6.58 7.37
N PRO A 17 6.90 -5.74 7.51
CA PRO A 17 5.51 -5.87 7.01
C PRO A 17 5.31 -5.33 5.59
N ASN A 18 6.23 -4.58 5.05
CA ASN A 18 6.17 -3.94 3.72
C ASN A 18 7.45 -3.19 3.42
N LYS A 19 8.55 -3.87 3.52
CA LYS A 19 9.88 -3.31 3.28
C LYS A 19 10.41 -3.88 1.99
N GLY A 20 10.24 -3.16 0.87
CA GLY A 20 10.90 -3.50 -0.38
C GLY A 20 12.41 -3.40 -0.19
N ILE A 21 13.11 -4.47 -0.50
CA ILE A 21 14.57 -4.57 -0.40
C ILE A 21 15.16 -4.45 -1.78
N LEU A 22 16.12 -3.58 -1.89
CA LEU A 22 16.90 -3.36 -3.12
C LEU A 22 18.35 -3.01 -2.76
N HIS A 23 19.25 -3.14 -3.72
CA HIS A 23 20.64 -2.78 -3.56
C HIS A 23 21.08 -1.75 -4.60
N VAL A 24 21.86 -0.78 -4.16
CA VAL A 24 22.53 0.22 -5.02
C VAL A 24 23.99 0.28 -4.59
N GLU A 25 24.91 0.08 -5.51
CA GLU A 25 26.36 0.08 -5.23
C GLU A 25 26.77 -0.84 -4.05
N GLY A 26 26.07 -1.99 -3.92
CA GLY A 26 26.31 -2.96 -2.83
C GLY A 26 25.69 -2.57 -1.47
N GLU A 27 25.07 -1.40 -1.34
CA GLU A 27 24.39 -0.98 -0.12
C GLU A 27 22.90 -1.42 -0.15
N ARG A 28 22.46 -2.10 0.92
CA ARG A 28 21.04 -2.49 1.09
C ARG A 28 20.19 -1.29 1.46
N ILE A 29 19.12 -1.09 0.71
CA ILE A 29 18.17 -0.01 0.90
C ILE A 29 16.77 -0.57 1.11
N ILE A 30 16.00 0.06 1.99
CA ILE A 30 14.61 -0.28 2.27
C ILE A 30 13.72 0.79 1.66
N VAL A 31 12.85 0.43 0.74
CA VAL A 31 11.83 1.30 0.16
C VAL A 31 10.45 0.72 0.43
N LYS A 32 9.60 1.45 1.16
CA LYS A 32 8.23 1.00 1.42
C LYS A 32 7.32 1.25 0.22
N ASN A 33 6.23 0.49 0.15
CA ASN A 33 5.19 0.60 -0.88
C ASN A 33 5.65 0.25 -2.30
N ALA A 34 6.68 -0.57 -2.43
CA ALA A 34 7.16 -1.10 -3.68
C ALA A 34 6.98 -2.62 -3.71
N ILE A 35 6.81 -3.18 -4.90
CA ILE A 35 6.52 -4.60 -5.14
C ILE A 35 7.75 -5.26 -5.78
N PRO A 36 8.07 -6.54 -5.49
CA PRO A 36 9.19 -7.24 -6.11
C PRO A 36 9.12 -7.18 -7.64
N GLY A 37 10.24 -6.92 -8.28
CA GLY A 37 10.35 -6.79 -9.73
C GLY A 37 10.05 -5.41 -10.29
N GLN A 38 9.50 -4.48 -9.50
CA GLN A 38 9.36 -3.09 -9.93
C GLN A 38 10.72 -2.41 -10.00
N LYS A 39 10.98 -1.66 -11.08
CA LYS A 39 12.06 -0.67 -11.10
C LYS A 39 11.53 0.66 -10.57
N VAL A 40 12.14 1.14 -9.52
CA VAL A 40 11.65 2.30 -8.79
C VAL A 40 12.68 3.41 -8.71
N ARG A 41 12.21 4.65 -8.74
CA ARG A 41 12.97 5.84 -8.37
C ARG A 41 12.61 6.24 -6.95
N PHE A 42 13.60 6.48 -6.13
CA PHE A 42 13.42 6.84 -4.74
C PHE A 42 14.48 7.83 -4.27
N VAL A 43 14.17 8.55 -3.19
CA VAL A 43 15.11 9.47 -2.54
C VAL A 43 15.55 8.87 -1.20
N ILE A 44 16.86 8.91 -0.92
CA ILE A 44 17.39 8.50 0.39
C ILE A 44 16.92 9.51 1.44
N ASN A 45 16.06 9.09 2.33
CA ASN A 45 15.49 9.93 3.38
C ASN A 45 16.13 9.71 4.74
N LYS A 46 16.69 8.54 5.01
CA LYS A 46 17.30 8.20 6.28
C LYS A 46 18.49 7.25 6.09
N ARG A 47 19.54 7.53 6.83
CA ARG A 47 20.71 6.67 6.89
C ARG A 47 21.15 6.55 8.35
N ARG A 48 21.20 5.33 8.86
CA ARG A 48 21.59 5.06 10.25
C ARG A 48 22.26 3.70 10.39
N LYS A 49 23.49 3.66 10.93
CA LYS A 49 24.24 2.43 11.25
C LYS A 49 24.26 1.39 10.11
N GLY A 50 24.61 1.82 8.90
CA GLY A 50 24.70 0.90 7.74
C GLY A 50 23.35 0.46 7.16
N LYS A 51 22.22 1.02 7.62
CA LYS A 51 20.89 0.82 7.04
C LYS A 51 20.42 2.10 6.39
N SER A 52 20.06 2.02 5.11
CA SER A 52 19.51 3.12 4.35
C SER A 52 18.02 2.90 4.08
N GLU A 53 17.22 3.95 4.26
CA GLU A 53 15.79 3.96 3.92
C GLU A 53 15.56 5.00 2.81
N GLY A 54 14.84 4.58 1.78
CA GLY A 54 14.40 5.43 0.69
C GLY A 54 12.89 5.67 0.75
N ARG A 55 12.48 6.84 0.32
CA ARG A 55 11.08 7.16 0.04
C ARG A 55 10.82 7.01 -1.45
N LEU A 56 9.87 6.14 -1.79
CA LEU A 56 9.43 5.94 -3.16
C LEU A 56 8.96 7.28 -3.76
N LEU A 57 9.46 7.60 -4.94
CA LEU A 57 9.03 8.75 -5.73
C LEU A 57 8.14 8.30 -6.88
N GLU A 58 8.57 7.26 -7.61
CA GLU A 58 7.93 6.82 -8.83
C GLU A 58 8.24 5.34 -9.10
N VAL A 59 7.29 4.62 -9.69
CA VAL A 59 7.50 3.32 -10.30
C VAL A 59 7.81 3.57 -11.78
N LEU A 60 9.05 3.32 -12.20
CA LEU A 60 9.52 3.53 -13.57
C LEU A 60 9.07 2.39 -14.50
N GLU A 61 9.15 1.17 -13.99
CA GLU A 61 8.72 -0.02 -14.70
C GLU A 61 7.89 -0.88 -13.73
N PRO A 62 6.68 -1.31 -14.13
CA PRO A 62 5.86 -2.20 -13.31
C PRO A 62 6.54 -3.56 -13.15
N SER A 63 6.16 -4.27 -12.10
CA SER A 63 6.61 -5.66 -11.91
C SER A 63 5.98 -6.57 -12.99
N PRO A 64 6.73 -7.54 -13.52
CA PRO A 64 6.13 -8.57 -14.37
C PRO A 64 5.08 -9.43 -13.64
N LEU A 65 5.01 -9.34 -12.31
CA LEU A 65 4.00 -10.02 -11.49
C LEU A 65 2.67 -9.25 -11.41
N GLU A 66 2.66 -7.96 -11.76
CA GLU A 66 1.46 -7.13 -11.68
C GLU A 66 0.46 -7.45 -12.81
N TYR A 67 -0.82 -7.34 -12.52
CA TYR A 67 -1.85 -7.37 -13.54
C TYR A 67 -1.62 -6.23 -14.55
N LYS A 68 -1.87 -6.52 -15.83
CA LYS A 68 -1.87 -5.49 -16.87
C LYS A 68 -3.09 -4.58 -16.77
N GLU A 69 -4.18 -5.08 -16.19
CA GLU A 69 -5.41 -4.34 -15.94
C GLU A 69 -5.56 -4.14 -14.43
N GLU A 70 -5.89 -2.93 -14.02
CA GLU A 70 -6.08 -2.62 -12.61
C GLU A 70 -7.31 -3.35 -12.05
N ALA A 71 -7.10 -4.19 -11.07
CA ALA A 71 -8.18 -4.89 -10.37
C ALA A 71 -9.05 -3.93 -9.52
N CYS A 72 -8.50 -2.80 -9.08
CA CYS A 72 -9.18 -1.81 -8.28
C CYS A 72 -8.99 -0.40 -8.86
N PRO A 73 -10.07 0.37 -9.11
CA PRO A 73 -9.96 1.72 -9.71
C PRO A 73 -9.19 2.71 -8.84
N HIS A 74 -8.96 2.38 -7.56
CA HIS A 74 -8.21 3.20 -6.62
C HIS A 74 -6.80 2.68 -6.34
N ALA A 75 -6.34 1.65 -7.06
CA ALA A 75 -4.99 1.10 -6.93
C ALA A 75 -3.93 2.20 -7.16
N GLY A 76 -2.84 2.13 -6.42
CA GLY A 76 -1.77 3.13 -6.49
C GLY A 76 -2.06 4.47 -5.81
N VAL A 77 -3.31 4.91 -5.70
CA VAL A 77 -3.71 6.18 -5.10
C VAL A 77 -4.21 6.01 -3.66
N CYS A 78 -5.09 5.04 -3.44
CA CYS A 78 -5.61 4.71 -2.10
C CYS A 78 -4.54 4.05 -1.24
N GLY A 79 -4.44 4.46 0.03
CA GLY A 79 -3.50 3.89 1.01
C GLY A 79 -3.96 2.57 1.63
N GLY A 80 -5.19 2.10 1.33
CA GLY A 80 -5.80 0.97 2.02
C GLY A 80 -5.24 -0.41 1.66
N CYS A 81 -4.80 -0.61 0.40
CA CYS A 81 -4.30 -1.90 -0.09
C CYS A 81 -2.88 -1.78 -0.61
N LEU A 82 -2.06 -2.81 -0.35
CA LEU A 82 -0.67 -2.81 -0.75
C LEU A 82 -0.41 -3.63 -2.01
N TYR A 83 -1.02 -4.82 -2.07
CA TYR A 83 -0.76 -5.83 -3.08
C TYR A 83 -1.92 -5.97 -4.10
N GLN A 84 -2.79 -4.97 -4.19
CA GLN A 84 -4.00 -5.05 -5.02
C GLN A 84 -3.71 -5.23 -6.52
N GLY A 85 -2.55 -4.81 -6.98
CA GLY A 85 -2.10 -5.01 -8.37
C GLY A 85 -1.52 -6.39 -8.65
N LEU A 86 -1.46 -7.30 -7.65
CA LEU A 86 -0.91 -8.65 -7.81
C LEU A 86 -2.01 -9.72 -7.86
N PRO A 87 -1.84 -10.80 -8.65
CA PRO A 87 -2.64 -12.01 -8.54
C PRO A 87 -2.70 -12.50 -7.10
N TYR A 88 -3.84 -13.08 -6.71
CA TYR A 88 -4.04 -13.51 -5.32
C TYR A 88 -3.02 -14.56 -4.87
N GLU A 89 -2.66 -15.47 -5.75
CA GLU A 89 -1.63 -16.48 -5.53
C GLU A 89 -0.27 -15.85 -5.23
N GLU A 90 0.08 -14.78 -5.92
CA GLU A 90 1.33 -14.03 -5.68
C GLU A 90 1.28 -13.29 -4.34
N GLN A 91 0.11 -12.76 -3.96
CA GLN A 91 -0.07 -12.17 -2.63
C GLN A 91 0.13 -13.21 -1.52
N LEU A 92 -0.39 -14.43 -1.71
CA LEU A 92 -0.20 -15.54 -0.77
C LEU A 92 1.27 -15.97 -0.71
N ARG A 93 1.92 -16.11 -1.87
CA ARG A 93 3.35 -16.46 -1.94
C ARG A 93 4.22 -15.47 -1.17
N ILE A 94 4.04 -14.16 -1.43
CA ILE A 94 4.78 -13.11 -0.73
C ILE A 94 4.55 -13.17 0.78
N LYS A 95 3.30 -13.35 1.22
CA LYS A 95 2.97 -13.45 2.65
C LYS A 95 3.57 -14.69 3.30
N ALA A 96 3.57 -15.83 2.60
CA ALA A 96 4.20 -17.06 3.07
C ALA A 96 5.69 -16.86 3.25
N GLU A 97 6.39 -16.28 2.27
CA GLU A 97 7.82 -15.98 2.33
C GLU A 97 8.16 -15.02 3.47
N GLN A 98 7.32 -13.99 3.70
CA GLN A 98 7.52 -13.06 4.80
C GLN A 98 7.40 -13.74 6.17
N VAL A 99 6.38 -14.59 6.36
CA VAL A 99 6.18 -15.32 7.62
C VAL A 99 7.31 -16.33 7.82
N LYS A 100 7.63 -17.09 6.77
CA LYS A 100 8.73 -18.03 6.82
C LYS A 100 10.05 -17.35 7.20
N GLY A 101 10.38 -16.22 6.55
CA GLY A 101 11.59 -15.46 6.87
C GLY A 101 11.65 -14.96 8.32
N LEU A 102 10.51 -14.61 8.93
CA LEU A 102 10.49 -14.23 10.36
C LEU A 102 10.70 -15.43 11.29
N ILE A 103 10.18 -16.59 10.93
CA ILE A 103 10.36 -17.82 11.71
C ILE A 103 11.80 -18.33 11.59
N ASP A 104 12.37 -18.30 10.39
CA ASP A 104 13.75 -18.70 10.10
C ASP A 104 14.78 -17.90 10.93
N GLU A 105 14.43 -16.67 11.37
CA GLU A 105 15.31 -15.86 12.23
C GLU A 105 15.40 -16.38 13.69
N VAL A 106 14.42 -17.18 14.13
CA VAL A 106 14.29 -17.57 15.55
C VAL A 106 14.14 -19.07 15.77
N CYS A 107 13.98 -19.86 14.70
CA CYS A 107 13.77 -21.30 14.80
C CYS A 107 14.48 -22.02 13.64
N ASP A 108 15.41 -22.90 13.97
CA ASP A 108 16.24 -23.61 12.99
C ASP A 108 15.55 -24.84 12.39
N SER A 109 14.48 -25.33 13.01
CA SER A 109 13.79 -26.57 12.58
C SER A 109 12.30 -26.48 12.87
N TYR A 110 11.48 -26.43 11.81
CA TYR A 110 10.03 -26.49 11.88
C TYR A 110 9.47 -26.99 10.55
N GLU A 111 8.25 -27.49 10.57
CA GLU A 111 7.50 -27.85 9.39
C GLU A 111 6.62 -26.64 8.97
N PHE A 112 6.88 -26.12 7.77
CA PHE A 112 6.04 -25.04 7.23
C PHE A 112 4.93 -25.64 6.39
N GLU A 113 3.72 -25.73 6.96
CA GLU A 113 2.55 -26.34 6.32
C GLU A 113 1.99 -25.50 5.16
N GLY A 114 2.56 -24.31 4.89
CA GLY A 114 2.13 -23.40 3.83
C GLY A 114 1.20 -22.29 4.32
N ILE A 115 0.47 -21.71 3.39
CA ILE A 115 -0.50 -20.65 3.64
C ILE A 115 -1.88 -21.04 3.15
N LYS A 116 -2.89 -20.84 3.98
CA LYS A 116 -4.30 -21.08 3.61
C LYS A 116 -4.90 -19.80 3.05
N GLY A 117 -5.29 -19.84 1.79
CA GLY A 117 -5.99 -18.73 1.13
C GLY A 117 -7.41 -18.55 1.62
N SER A 118 -7.94 -17.33 1.45
CA SER A 118 -9.36 -17.07 1.63
C SER A 118 -10.15 -17.64 0.44
N PRO A 119 -11.29 -18.29 0.65
CA PRO A 119 -12.17 -18.68 -0.45
C PRO A 119 -12.71 -17.48 -1.21
N GLU A 120 -12.83 -16.32 -0.56
CA GLU A 120 -13.28 -15.05 -1.14
C GLU A 120 -12.22 -13.98 -0.91
N PRO A 121 -11.40 -13.65 -1.92
CA PRO A 121 -10.37 -12.62 -1.79
C PRO A 121 -10.92 -11.18 -1.86
N GLN A 122 -12.18 -11.01 -2.26
CA GLN A 122 -12.90 -9.73 -2.31
C GLN A 122 -14.10 -9.75 -1.37
N GLY A 123 -14.61 -8.57 -0.98
CA GLY A 123 -15.80 -8.43 -0.13
C GLY A 123 -15.65 -8.95 1.30
N TYR A 124 -14.47 -9.40 1.70
CA TYR A 124 -14.24 -10.08 2.98
C TYR A 124 -14.19 -9.15 4.20
N ARG A 125 -13.91 -7.86 3.97
CA ARG A 125 -13.67 -6.91 5.06
C ARG A 125 -15.00 -6.38 5.62
N ASN A 126 -15.28 -6.67 6.88
CA ASN A 126 -16.53 -6.33 7.57
C ASN A 126 -16.41 -5.11 8.51
N LYS A 127 -15.23 -4.49 8.59
CA LYS A 127 -14.99 -3.24 9.31
C LYS A 127 -14.13 -2.31 8.46
N MET A 128 -14.63 -1.12 8.16
CA MET A 128 -13.87 -0.03 7.53
C MET A 128 -14.02 1.24 8.35
N GLU A 129 -12.93 2.02 8.40
CA GLU A 129 -12.91 3.35 8.97
C GLU A 129 -12.66 4.33 7.82
N PHE A 130 -13.71 4.98 7.37
CA PHE A 130 -13.60 6.06 6.40
C PHE A 130 -13.42 7.38 7.14
N SER A 131 -12.56 8.24 6.60
CA SER A 131 -12.28 9.56 7.15
C SER A 131 -12.90 10.64 6.28
N PHE A 132 -13.52 11.65 6.92
CA PHE A 132 -13.80 12.91 6.27
C PHE A 132 -12.52 13.73 6.14
N GLY A 133 -12.38 14.46 5.06
CA GLY A 133 -11.27 15.36 4.80
C GLY A 133 -11.42 16.09 3.49
N ASP A 134 -10.33 16.70 3.04
CA ASP A 134 -10.24 17.30 1.70
C ASP A 134 -9.67 16.29 0.71
N ALA A 135 -10.15 16.29 -0.53
CA ALA A 135 -9.59 15.47 -1.60
C ALA A 135 -8.13 15.87 -1.92
N TYR A 136 -7.83 17.13 -1.72
CA TYR A 136 -6.51 17.78 -1.75
C TYR A 136 -6.59 19.06 -0.91
N LYS A 137 -5.45 19.64 -0.53
CA LYS A 137 -5.41 20.83 0.33
C LYS A 137 -6.39 21.90 -0.12
N ASP A 138 -7.33 22.27 0.78
CA ASP A 138 -8.42 23.23 0.56
C ASP A 138 -9.34 22.88 -0.63
N GLY A 139 -9.40 21.60 -0.99
CA GLY A 139 -10.25 21.03 -2.03
C GLY A 139 -11.67 20.70 -1.53
N PRO A 140 -12.46 19.99 -2.36
CA PRO A 140 -13.81 19.60 -2.00
C PRO A 140 -13.80 18.57 -0.85
N LEU A 141 -14.94 18.55 -0.12
CA LEU A 141 -15.20 17.54 0.89
C LEU A 141 -15.08 16.13 0.29
N ALA A 142 -14.33 15.29 0.94
CA ALA A 142 -14.18 13.88 0.60
C ALA A 142 -14.46 13.00 1.82
N LEU A 143 -14.97 11.80 1.57
CA LEU A 143 -15.14 10.75 2.56
C LEU A 143 -14.54 9.46 1.97
N GLY A 144 -13.57 8.87 2.64
CA GLY A 144 -12.90 7.68 2.11
C GLY A 144 -11.65 7.31 2.86
N MET A 145 -10.66 6.86 2.12
CA MET A 145 -9.37 6.41 2.64
C MET A 145 -8.29 7.47 2.45
N HIS A 146 -7.32 7.50 3.35
CA HIS A 146 -6.15 8.35 3.14
C HIS A 146 -5.43 8.01 1.84
N ARG A 147 -5.01 9.04 1.12
CA ARG A 147 -4.15 8.91 -0.07
C ARG A 147 -2.83 8.27 0.31
N ARG A 148 -2.33 7.38 -0.52
CA ARG A 148 -1.02 6.76 -0.31
C ARG A 148 0.07 7.83 -0.22
N GLY A 149 0.84 7.80 0.87
CA GLY A 149 1.91 8.76 1.12
C GLY A 149 1.47 10.15 1.59
N SER A 150 0.18 10.43 1.71
CA SER A 150 -0.37 11.64 2.31
C SER A 150 -1.09 11.31 3.63
N PHE A 151 -0.96 12.22 4.58
CA PHE A 151 -1.65 12.10 5.88
C PHE A 151 -2.99 12.86 5.87
N TYR A 152 -3.14 13.83 4.98
CA TYR A 152 -4.29 14.75 4.98
C TYR A 152 -5.28 14.48 3.86
N ASP A 153 -4.79 14.11 2.67
CA ASP A 153 -5.64 13.96 1.50
C ASP A 153 -6.48 12.68 1.59
N ILE A 154 -7.77 12.81 1.29
CA ILE A 154 -8.72 11.70 1.30
C ILE A 154 -9.10 11.32 -0.13
N VAL A 155 -9.08 10.04 -0.41
CA VAL A 155 -9.56 9.45 -1.67
C VAL A 155 -10.91 8.83 -1.40
N THR A 156 -11.94 9.34 -2.05
CA THR A 156 -13.27 8.69 -2.03
C THR A 156 -13.20 7.39 -2.82
N THR A 157 -13.66 6.30 -2.22
CA THR A 157 -13.47 4.94 -2.74
C THR A 157 -14.79 4.19 -2.98
N PRO A 158 -15.66 4.68 -3.90
CA PRO A 158 -16.97 4.07 -4.14
C PRO A 158 -16.87 2.65 -4.72
N GLY A 159 -15.81 2.33 -5.45
CA GLY A 159 -15.54 1.02 -6.03
C GLY A 159 -14.59 0.14 -5.21
N CYS A 160 -14.53 0.30 -3.88
CA CYS A 160 -13.67 -0.51 -3.05
C CYS A 160 -14.05 -1.98 -3.10
N GLN A 161 -13.14 -2.84 -3.55
CA GLN A 161 -13.41 -4.26 -3.79
C GLN A 161 -13.21 -5.15 -2.56
N ILE A 162 -12.54 -4.68 -1.51
CA ILE A 162 -12.27 -5.51 -0.33
C ILE A 162 -13.42 -5.50 0.69
N VAL A 163 -14.37 -4.56 0.58
CA VAL A 163 -15.57 -4.48 1.41
C VAL A 163 -16.81 -4.91 0.64
N HIS A 164 -17.86 -5.29 1.37
CA HIS A 164 -19.16 -5.52 0.78
C HIS A 164 -19.70 -4.23 0.12
N SER A 165 -20.44 -4.36 -0.97
CA SER A 165 -20.98 -3.23 -1.74
C SER A 165 -21.82 -2.25 -0.90
N ASP A 166 -22.43 -2.71 0.19
CA ASP A 166 -23.20 -1.85 1.10
C ASP A 166 -22.34 -0.78 1.76
N PHE A 167 -21.07 -1.08 2.08
CA PHE A 167 -20.15 -0.07 2.61
C PHE A 167 -19.89 1.04 1.59
N CYS A 168 -19.77 0.70 0.31
CA CYS A 168 -19.60 1.68 -0.76
C CYS A 168 -20.85 2.55 -0.90
N ARG A 169 -22.03 1.94 -0.90
CA ARG A 169 -23.32 2.66 -0.96
C ARG A 169 -23.52 3.59 0.25
N ILE A 170 -23.19 3.14 1.45
CA ILE A 170 -23.26 3.96 2.67
C ILE A 170 -22.29 5.14 2.57
N LEU A 171 -21.05 4.89 2.10
CA LEU A 171 -20.06 5.95 1.90
C LEU A 171 -20.57 7.02 0.94
N GLU A 172 -21.08 6.62 -0.22
CA GLU A 172 -21.61 7.53 -1.24
C GLU A 172 -22.79 8.35 -0.71
N ALA A 173 -23.80 7.70 -0.13
CA ALA A 173 -24.98 8.37 0.43
C ALA A 173 -24.60 9.33 1.56
N THR A 174 -23.62 8.96 2.39
CA THR A 174 -23.15 9.82 3.48
C THR A 174 -22.43 11.05 2.91
N LEU A 175 -21.53 10.88 1.96
CA LEU A 175 -20.81 12.00 1.34
C LEU A 175 -21.77 12.95 0.61
N GLU A 176 -22.75 12.40 -0.12
CA GLU A 176 -23.78 13.18 -0.81
C GLU A 176 -24.59 14.01 0.17
N TYR A 177 -25.05 13.41 1.27
CA TYR A 177 -25.81 14.13 2.30
C TYR A 177 -25.03 15.31 2.87
N PHE A 178 -23.78 15.08 3.30
CA PHE A 178 -22.95 16.14 3.88
C PHE A 178 -22.63 17.24 2.87
N SER A 179 -22.35 16.87 1.63
CA SER A 179 -22.08 17.84 0.55
C SER A 179 -23.31 18.70 0.21
N ALA A 180 -24.48 18.07 0.09
CA ALA A 180 -25.73 18.76 -0.24
C ALA A 180 -26.17 19.76 0.85
N HIS A 181 -25.82 19.50 2.11
CA HIS A 181 -26.17 20.37 3.24
C HIS A 181 -25.04 21.34 3.63
N GLY A 182 -23.94 21.38 2.89
CA GLY A 182 -22.80 22.25 3.18
C GLY A 182 -22.13 21.97 4.53
N ILE A 183 -22.23 20.72 5.02
CA ILE A 183 -21.65 20.31 6.30
C ILE A 183 -20.19 19.96 6.08
N GLY A 184 -19.31 20.74 6.72
CA GLY A 184 -17.87 20.46 6.70
C GLY A 184 -17.46 19.39 7.71
N TYR A 185 -16.16 19.07 7.72
CA TYR A 185 -15.56 18.17 8.71
C TYR A 185 -14.73 18.93 9.74
N TYR A 186 -14.53 18.30 10.90
CA TYR A 186 -13.68 18.84 11.95
C TYR A 186 -12.22 18.70 11.58
N ARG A 187 -11.50 19.82 11.44
CA ARG A 187 -10.05 19.85 11.23
C ARG A 187 -9.36 19.79 12.60
N LYS A 188 -8.62 18.71 12.84
CA LYS A 188 -7.75 18.64 13.99
C LYS A 188 -6.53 19.53 13.71
N ILE A 189 -6.43 20.64 14.45
CA ILE A 189 -5.33 21.61 14.38
C ILE A 189 -4.08 21.01 15.06
#